data_b9ddce94b5ac47d88b11628b3ea81d2e
#
_entry.id   b9ddce94b5ac47d88b11628b3ea81d2e
#
_cell.length_a   1.000
_cell.length_b   1.000
_cell.length_c   1.000
_cell.angle_alpha   90.00
_cell.angle_beta   90.00
_cell.angle_gamma   90.00
#
_symmetry.space_group_name_H-M   'P 1'
#
loop_
_entity.id
_entity.type
_entity.pdbx_description
1 polymer ?
#
loop_
_entity_poly.entity_id
_entity_poly.type
_entity_poly.pdbx_seq_one_letter_code
_entity_poly.pdbx_strand_id
1 'polypeptide(L)'
;GGLTGSAVPDIAEHQGRLFVSAKAYDVLYPLLKNDGEFLPVTCADSNGYMFNPLRLAEELGALNEAHCVKNEWDEVEHIAFHEDKLTSVTAFRTEFDDYLSLFCNESLKQAVEQHQLTGITFNASLGNPAGLATNGPH
;
A
#
# COMPACT_ATOMS: atom_id res chain seq x y z
N GLY A 1 -0.39 -30.03 -2.53
CA GLY A 1 -0.26 -29.75 -2.27
C GLY A 1 0.25 -29.37 -2.03
N GLY A 2 0.27 -29.51 -2.10
CA GLY A 2 0.43 -29.12 -1.70
C GLY A 2 1.30 -28.65 -1.61
N LEU A 3 1.48 -28.53 -1.84
CA LEU A 3 2.16 -28.00 -1.68
C LEU A 3 2.62 -27.22 -1.30
N THR A 4 2.37 -27.66 -1.57
CA THR A 4 2.70 -27.23 -0.72
C THR A 4 3.13 -25.94 -0.31
N GLY A 5 3.19 -25.47 0.42
CA GLY A 5 3.65 -24.32 1.04
C GLY A 5 4.10 -23.17 0.19
N SER A 6 3.97 -23.30 -1.02
CA SER A 6 4.42 -22.26 -1.94
C SER A 6 3.25 -21.45 -2.47
N ALA A 7 2.19 -21.41 -1.71
CA ALA A 7 1.02 -20.64 -2.13
C ALA A 7 1.39 -19.18 -2.32
N VAL A 8 0.87 -18.59 -3.38
CA VAL A 8 1.01 -17.17 -3.63
C VAL A 8 0.21 -16.44 -2.56
N PRO A 9 0.77 -15.40 -1.94
CA PRO A 9 0.00 -14.64 -0.95
C PRO A 9 -1.17 -13.92 -1.61
N ASP A 10 -2.16 -13.58 -0.79
CA ASP A 10 -3.30 -12.82 -1.28
C ASP A 10 -2.90 -11.42 -1.75
N ILE A 11 -1.91 -10.83 -1.08
CA ILE A 11 -1.44 -9.49 -1.41
C ILE A 11 0.08 -9.49 -1.33
N ALA A 12 0.72 -8.87 -2.31
CA ALA A 12 2.16 -8.64 -2.27
C ALA A 12 2.42 -7.22 -2.72
N GLU A 13 3.22 -6.51 -1.97
CA GLU A 13 3.58 -5.14 -2.33
C GLU A 13 4.93 -5.13 -3.03
N HIS A 14 5.03 -4.31 -4.07
CA HIS A 14 6.29 -4.16 -4.78
C HIS A 14 6.36 -2.74 -5.33
N GLN A 15 7.28 -1.97 -4.78
CA GLN A 15 7.55 -0.61 -5.24
C GLN A 15 6.28 0.23 -5.35
N GLY A 16 5.46 0.18 -4.30
CA GLY A 16 4.26 1.00 -4.22
C GLY A 16 3.06 0.47 -4.98
N ARG A 17 3.17 -0.71 -5.57
CA ARG A 17 2.05 -1.37 -6.23
C ARG A 17 1.68 -2.62 -5.45
N LEU A 18 0.45 -3.10 -5.68
CA LEU A 18 -0.01 -4.30 -5.01
C LEU A 18 -0.38 -5.35 -6.05
N PHE A 19 0.16 -6.57 -5.88
CA PHE A 19 -0.47 -7.71 -6.50
C PHE A 19 -1.58 -8.19 -5.56
N VAL A 20 -2.76 -8.46 -6.11
CA VAL A 20 -3.87 -8.99 -5.32
C VAL A 20 -4.40 -10.24 -6.00
N SER A 21 -4.64 -11.29 -5.19
CA SER A 21 -5.25 -12.50 -5.71
C SER A 21 -6.70 -12.21 -6.09
N ALA A 22 -7.35 -13.15 -6.78
CA ALA A 22 -8.77 -13.01 -7.09
C ALA A 22 -9.59 -12.82 -5.82
N LYS A 23 -9.25 -13.55 -4.76
CA LYS A 23 -9.94 -13.43 -3.49
C LYS A 23 -9.75 -12.01 -2.90
N ALA A 24 -8.52 -11.53 -2.90
CA ALA A 24 -8.24 -10.19 -2.37
C ALA A 24 -8.88 -9.11 -3.23
N TYR A 25 -8.88 -9.31 -4.53
CA TYR A 25 -9.48 -8.37 -5.45
C TYR A 25 -10.96 -8.14 -5.12
N ASP A 26 -11.70 -9.23 -4.89
CA ASP A 26 -13.11 -9.09 -4.56
C ASP A 26 -13.35 -8.27 -3.31
N VAL A 27 -12.46 -8.38 -2.34
CA VAL A 27 -12.56 -7.63 -1.09
C VAL A 27 -12.13 -6.18 -1.27
N LEU A 28 -11.02 -5.96 -1.98
CA LEU A 28 -10.37 -4.67 -1.99
C LEU A 28 -10.78 -3.75 -3.14
N TYR A 29 -11.35 -4.30 -4.19
CA TYR A 29 -11.75 -3.48 -5.33
C TYR A 29 -12.66 -2.32 -4.93
N PRO A 30 -13.72 -2.54 -4.13
CA PRO A 30 -14.58 -1.42 -3.77
C PRO A 30 -13.86 -0.32 -3.01
N LEU A 31 -12.82 -0.67 -2.26
CA LEU A 31 -12.08 0.30 -1.47
C LEU A 31 -11.06 1.07 -2.30
N LEU A 32 -10.52 0.44 -3.34
CA LEU A 32 -9.37 0.98 -4.05
C LEU A 32 -9.69 1.50 -5.44
N LYS A 33 -10.87 1.22 -5.96
CA LYS A 33 -11.18 1.49 -7.35
C LYS A 33 -11.05 2.96 -7.75
N ASN A 34 -11.25 3.85 -6.80
CA ASN A 34 -11.17 5.29 -7.08
C ASN A 34 -9.77 5.87 -6.89
N ASP A 35 -8.84 5.05 -6.39
CA ASP A 35 -7.51 5.53 -6.05
C ASP A 35 -6.44 5.03 -7.02
N GLY A 36 -6.81 4.23 -7.99
CA GLY A 36 -5.85 3.71 -8.95
C GLY A 36 -6.51 2.77 -9.93
N GLU A 37 -5.69 1.99 -10.60
CA GLU A 37 -6.17 1.08 -11.63
C GLU A 37 -5.75 -0.34 -11.31
N PHE A 38 -6.57 -1.29 -11.72
CA PHE A 38 -6.29 -2.71 -11.60
C PHE A 38 -6.03 -3.28 -12.99
N LEU A 39 -4.93 -4.01 -13.10
CA LEU A 39 -4.53 -4.64 -14.36
C LEU A 39 -4.43 -6.15 -14.14
N PRO A 40 -5.07 -6.95 -15.01
CA PRO A 40 -4.96 -8.41 -14.84
C PRO A 40 -3.52 -8.87 -15.04
N VAL A 41 -3.06 -9.76 -14.16
CA VAL A 41 -1.71 -10.29 -14.25
C VAL A 41 -1.73 -11.75 -13.85
N THR A 42 -0.68 -12.47 -14.26
CA THR A 42 -0.44 -13.83 -13.81
C THR A 42 0.83 -13.83 -12.99
N CYS A 43 0.74 -14.40 -11.79
CA CYS A 43 1.86 -14.46 -10.88
C CYS A 43 1.98 -15.89 -10.37
N ALA A 44 3.13 -16.55 -10.66
CA ALA A 44 3.37 -17.92 -10.20
C ALA A 44 2.21 -18.87 -10.54
N ASP A 45 1.74 -18.81 -11.76
CA ASP A 45 0.64 -19.63 -12.28
C ASP A 45 -0.70 -19.30 -11.68
N SER A 46 -0.80 -18.24 -10.91
CA SER A 46 -2.07 -17.77 -10.35
C SER A 46 -2.48 -16.49 -11.04
N ASN A 47 -3.75 -16.38 -11.36
CA ASN A 47 -4.29 -15.16 -11.93
C ASN A 47 -4.66 -14.21 -10.81
N GLY A 48 -4.42 -12.95 -11.05
CA GLY A 48 -4.77 -11.92 -10.11
C GLY A 48 -4.73 -10.57 -10.78
N TYR A 49 -4.51 -9.53 -9.99
CA TYR A 49 -4.52 -8.16 -10.49
C TYR A 49 -3.38 -7.40 -9.87
N MET A 50 -2.81 -6.49 -10.63
CA MET A 50 -1.84 -5.53 -10.11
C MET A 50 -2.58 -4.21 -9.90
N PHE A 51 -2.56 -3.70 -8.68
CA PHE A 51 -3.11 -2.39 -8.37
C PHE A 51 -2.02 -1.35 -8.48
N ASN A 52 -2.23 -0.39 -9.34
CA ASN A 52 -1.32 0.73 -9.54
C ASN A 52 -1.97 1.98 -8.94
N PRO A 53 -1.50 2.46 -7.78
CA PRO A 53 -2.07 3.66 -7.18
C PRO A 53 -1.80 4.88 -8.04
N LEU A 54 -2.79 5.75 -8.16
CA LEU A 54 -2.66 6.97 -8.94
C LEU A 54 -2.81 8.23 -8.10
N ARG A 55 -3.11 8.09 -6.80
CA ARG A 55 -3.19 9.24 -5.92
C ARG A 55 -1.83 9.56 -5.34
N LEU A 56 -1.51 10.82 -5.29
CA LEU A 56 -0.24 11.28 -4.72
C LEU A 56 -0.51 12.22 -3.56
N ALA A 57 0.24 12.03 -2.48
CA ALA A 57 0.12 12.90 -1.31
C ALA A 57 0.32 14.36 -1.70
N GLU A 58 1.27 14.62 -2.61
CA GLU A 58 1.56 15.97 -3.05
C GLU A 58 0.37 16.62 -3.74
N GLU A 59 -0.33 15.87 -4.58
CA GLU A 59 -1.50 16.38 -5.28
C GLU A 59 -2.67 16.64 -4.34
N LEU A 60 -2.73 15.87 -3.26
CA LEU A 60 -3.78 16.02 -2.28
C LEU A 60 -3.48 17.11 -1.26
N GLY A 61 -2.28 17.67 -1.31
CA GLY A 61 -1.84 18.61 -0.29
C GLY A 61 -1.63 17.94 1.04
N ALA A 62 -1.33 16.64 1.03
CA ALA A 62 -1.30 15.84 2.24
C ALA A 62 0.10 15.59 2.78
N LEU A 63 1.15 15.88 2.04
CA LEU A 63 2.49 15.69 2.54
C LEU A 63 2.83 16.79 3.54
N ASN A 64 3.19 16.41 4.76
CA ASN A 64 3.57 17.37 5.80
C ASN A 64 5.07 17.58 5.73
N GLU A 65 5.48 18.48 4.85
CA GLU A 65 6.89 18.68 4.54
C GLU A 65 7.70 19.12 5.75
N ALA A 66 7.08 19.85 6.66
CA ALA A 66 7.78 20.32 7.85
C ALA A 66 8.25 19.16 8.74
N HIS A 67 7.61 18.02 8.63
CA HIS A 67 7.95 16.86 9.44
C HIS A 67 8.49 15.69 8.60
N CYS A 68 8.88 15.95 7.36
CA CYS A 68 9.52 14.96 6.53
C CYS A 68 11.02 15.20 6.51
N VAL A 69 11.80 14.14 6.67
CA VAL A 69 13.26 14.25 6.78
C VAL A 69 13.94 13.21 5.92
N LYS A 70 14.95 13.63 5.19
CA LYS A 70 15.86 12.73 4.50
C LYS A 70 17.28 12.92 5.04
N ASN A 71 18.08 11.87 5.00
CA ASN A 71 19.46 11.95 5.42
C ASN A 71 20.34 12.43 4.26
N GLU A 72 21.66 12.46 4.50
CA GLU A 72 22.59 12.99 3.51
C GLU A 72 22.69 12.12 2.26
N TRP A 73 22.19 10.89 2.29
CA TRP A 73 22.15 10.01 1.13
C TRP A 73 20.79 10.01 0.46
N ASP A 74 19.94 10.98 0.81
CA ASP A 74 18.61 11.14 0.24
C ASP A 74 17.68 9.99 0.60
N GLU A 75 17.95 9.32 1.72
CA GLU A 75 17.07 8.27 2.23
C GLU A 75 16.07 8.85 3.22
N VAL A 76 14.84 8.37 3.14
CA VAL A 76 13.78 8.86 4.02
C VAL A 76 14.02 8.39 5.45
N GLU A 77 14.12 9.33 6.39
CA GLU A 77 14.23 9.03 7.80
C GLU A 77 12.92 9.22 8.53
N HIS A 78 12.11 10.15 8.05
CA HIS A 78 10.82 10.39 8.65
C HIS A 78 9.88 10.93 7.58
N ILE A 79 8.65 10.44 7.58
CA ILE A 79 7.63 10.91 6.66
C ILE A 79 6.35 11.14 7.44
N ALA A 80 5.65 12.21 7.11
CA ALA A 80 4.43 12.58 7.80
C ALA A 80 3.41 13.13 6.81
N PHE A 81 2.16 12.96 7.14
CA PHE A 81 1.07 13.41 6.29
C PHE A 81 0.06 14.21 7.10
N HIS A 82 -0.63 15.10 6.42
CA HIS A 82 -1.79 15.81 6.97
C HIS A 82 -2.99 14.88 6.81
N GLU A 83 -3.39 14.22 7.88
CA GLU A 83 -4.45 13.21 7.81
C GLU A 83 -5.79 13.80 7.40
N ASP A 84 -6.02 15.06 7.72
CA ASP A 84 -7.27 15.72 7.32
C ASP A 84 -7.41 15.86 5.80
N LYS A 85 -6.31 15.73 5.08
CA LYS A 85 -6.32 15.78 3.63
C LYS A 85 -6.47 14.41 2.98
N LEU A 86 -6.54 13.37 3.78
CA LEU A 86 -6.58 11.99 3.28
C LEU A 86 -7.91 11.29 3.53
N THR A 87 -8.92 12.03 3.97
CA THR A 87 -10.18 11.42 4.38
C THR A 87 -10.93 10.75 3.23
N SER A 88 -10.67 11.16 1.99
CA SER A 88 -11.36 10.59 0.83
C SER A 88 -10.52 9.57 0.07
N VAL A 89 -9.36 9.21 0.61
CA VAL A 89 -8.40 8.36 -0.11
C VAL A 89 -8.13 7.11 0.71
N THR A 90 -8.15 5.97 0.06
CA THR A 90 -7.83 4.72 0.74
C THR A 90 -6.36 4.37 0.61
N ALA A 91 -5.77 4.60 -0.56
CA ALA A 91 -4.37 4.27 -0.79
C ALA A 91 -3.73 5.32 -1.70
N PHE A 92 -2.47 5.60 -1.44
CA PHE A 92 -1.76 6.65 -2.19
C PHE A 92 -0.26 6.40 -2.11
N ARG A 93 0.47 7.09 -2.97
CA ARG A 93 1.93 7.12 -2.93
C ARG A 93 2.39 8.55 -2.75
N THR A 94 3.69 8.73 -2.60
CA THR A 94 4.27 10.06 -2.48
C THR A 94 5.55 10.15 -3.29
N GLU A 95 5.76 11.28 -3.91
CA GLU A 95 7.00 11.56 -4.62
C GLU A 95 8.18 11.63 -3.64
N PHE A 96 7.91 11.98 -2.40
CA PHE A 96 8.95 12.16 -1.40
C PHE A 96 9.86 10.94 -1.25
N ASP A 97 9.30 9.73 -1.37
CA ASP A 97 10.10 8.50 -1.29
C ASP A 97 10.25 7.84 -2.65
N ASP A 98 10.16 8.60 -3.72
CA ASP A 98 10.30 8.12 -5.11
C ASP A 98 9.26 7.07 -5.45
N TYR A 99 8.07 7.20 -4.88
CA TYR A 99 6.92 6.32 -5.16
C TYR A 99 7.17 4.87 -4.74
N LEU A 100 8.10 4.64 -3.83
CA LEU A 100 8.50 3.27 -3.49
C LEU A 100 7.57 2.59 -2.50
N SER A 101 6.83 3.36 -1.71
CA SER A 101 5.95 2.79 -0.69
C SER A 101 4.50 3.13 -0.99
N LEU A 102 3.64 2.20 -0.62
CA LEU A 102 2.20 2.44 -0.66
C LEU A 102 1.73 2.76 0.76
N PHE A 103 0.98 3.83 0.88
CA PHE A 103 0.38 4.22 2.15
C PHE A 103 -1.12 4.04 2.05
N CYS A 104 -1.75 3.72 3.16
CA CYS A 104 -3.18 3.47 3.14
C CYS A 104 -3.82 3.90 4.45
N ASN A 105 -5.14 3.99 4.42
CA ASN A 105 -5.90 4.34 5.60
C ASN A 105 -6.30 3.09 6.39
N GLU A 106 -6.95 3.32 7.51
CA GLU A 106 -7.36 2.26 8.41
C GLU A 106 -8.37 1.32 7.77
N SER A 107 -9.18 1.80 6.84
CA SER A 107 -10.18 0.96 6.17
C SER A 107 -9.55 -0.20 5.43
N LEU A 108 -8.43 0.04 4.76
CA LEU A 108 -7.75 -1.04 4.04
C LEU A 108 -7.18 -2.04 5.02
N LYS A 109 -6.57 -1.56 6.09
CA LYS A 109 -6.02 -2.43 7.12
C LYS A 109 -7.11 -3.31 7.71
N GLN A 110 -8.25 -2.72 8.06
CA GLN A 110 -9.35 -3.48 8.62
C GLN A 110 -9.88 -4.52 7.66
N ALA A 111 -10.00 -4.21 6.39
CA ALA A 111 -10.48 -5.16 5.40
C ALA A 111 -9.52 -6.35 5.27
N VAL A 112 -8.22 -6.08 5.25
CA VAL A 112 -7.22 -7.12 5.16
C VAL A 112 -7.28 -8.04 6.37
N GLU A 113 -7.40 -7.46 7.56
CA GLU A 113 -7.43 -8.25 8.79
C GLU A 113 -8.75 -9.01 8.93
N GLN A 114 -9.84 -8.37 8.60
CA GLN A 114 -11.17 -8.97 8.73
C GLN A 114 -11.34 -10.16 7.79
N HIS A 115 -10.79 -10.08 6.60
CA HIS A 115 -10.90 -11.15 5.60
C HIS A 115 -9.70 -12.07 5.60
N GLN A 116 -8.78 -11.88 6.55
CA GLN A 116 -7.61 -12.73 6.75
C GLN A 116 -6.78 -12.86 5.48
N LEU A 117 -6.60 -11.76 4.77
CA LEU A 117 -5.77 -11.74 3.57
C LEU A 117 -4.30 -11.80 3.98
N THR A 118 -3.54 -12.62 3.28
CA THR A 118 -2.14 -12.85 3.63
C THR A 118 -1.21 -12.01 2.77
N GLY A 119 0.01 -11.81 3.28
CA GLY A 119 1.09 -11.29 2.47
C GLY A 119 1.59 -9.91 2.82
N ILE A 120 0.86 -9.14 3.61
CA ILE A 120 1.33 -7.81 3.99
C ILE A 120 1.10 -7.56 5.47
N THR A 121 1.91 -6.66 6.01
CA THR A 121 1.72 -6.12 7.33
C THR A 121 1.64 -4.61 7.23
N PHE A 122 1.07 -4.00 8.25
CA PHE A 122 0.89 -2.55 8.25
C PHE A 122 1.80 -1.93 9.28
N ASN A 123 2.42 -0.84 8.88
CA ASN A 123 3.40 -0.16 9.71
C ASN A 123 3.03 1.30 9.85
N ALA A 124 2.71 1.70 11.08
CA ALA A 124 2.38 3.09 11.37
C ALA A 124 3.60 3.91 11.78
N SER A 125 4.78 3.31 11.82
CA SER A 125 5.95 4.01 12.36
C SER A 125 6.49 5.09 11.43
N LEU A 126 6.09 5.10 10.20
CA LEU A 126 6.52 6.14 9.26
C LEU A 126 5.55 7.31 9.25
N GLY A 127 4.84 7.48 10.33
CA GLY A 127 3.85 8.53 10.42
C GLY A 127 2.51 7.97 10.04
N ASN A 128 1.61 8.80 9.70
CA ASN A 128 0.25 8.38 9.46
C ASN A 128 -0.25 8.88 8.14
N PRO A 129 -1.26 8.24 7.59
CA PRO A 129 -1.95 7.07 8.09
C PRO A 129 -1.04 5.86 8.08
N ALA A 130 -1.53 4.71 8.54
CA ALA A 130 -0.74 3.51 8.60
C ALA A 130 -0.19 3.18 7.22
N GLY A 131 1.12 3.16 7.12
CA GLY A 131 1.75 2.77 5.86
C GLY A 131 1.86 1.28 5.77
N LEU A 132 2.00 0.78 4.55
CA LEU A 132 2.25 -0.62 4.33
C LEU A 132 3.73 -0.89 4.57
N ALA A 133 4.02 -1.78 5.49
CA ALA A 133 5.37 -2.19 5.75
C ALA A 133 5.52 -3.59 5.22
N THR A 134 6.28 -3.72 4.19
CA THR A 134 6.48 -5.03 3.59
C THR A 134 7.82 -5.61 3.92
N ASN A 135 8.69 -4.81 4.44
CA ASN A 135 10.07 -5.24 4.60
C ASN A 135 10.70 -4.61 5.79
N GLY A 136 9.97 -3.90 6.55
CA GLY A 136 10.62 -3.22 7.62
C GLY A 136 9.91 -3.40 8.91
N PRO A 137 10.41 -4.22 9.77
CA PRO A 137 9.98 -4.07 11.14
C PRO A 137 10.52 -2.77 11.65
N HIS A 138 9.78 -2.12 12.41
CA HIS A 138 10.19 -0.83 12.93
C HIS A 138 9.91 -0.73 14.41
#